data_92413813fd214d410f73c61ae0cd7988
#
_entry.id   92413813fd214d410f73c61ae0cd7988
#
_cell.length_a   1.000
_cell.length_b   1.000
_cell.length_c   1.000
_cell.angle_alpha   90.00
_cell.angle_beta   90.00
_cell.angle_gamma   90.00
#
_symmetry.space_group_name_H-M   'P 1'
#
loop_
_entity.id
_entity.type
_entity.pdbx_description
1 polymer ?
#
loop_
_entity_poly.entity_id
_entity_poly.type
_entity_poly.pdbx_seq_one_letter_code
_entity_poly.pdbx_strand_id
1 'polypeptide(L)'
;LPLAQYPEIAPPTISITASYPGASPDTIAETVSSTIEQEVNGVENMLYIQSSSTQGLAQITVTFQPGTDLDAAQVLVQNRVALAEPRLPEQVRQIGVQVNKQETGFLMIVALTTTDPAIDLDYVGNYANSALRDRLLRLKGVGGVQIFGGGYYSMRVWIDHDKAAARNLTATESVAALHSQKVH
;
A
#
# COMPACT_ATOMS: atom_id res chain seq x y z
N LEU A 1 31.47 14.07 -6.31
CA LEU A 1 31.77 12.63 -6.19
C LEU A 1 30.59 11.97 -5.50
N PRO A 2 29.91 11.03 -6.12
CA PRO A 2 28.91 10.22 -5.42
C PRO A 2 29.67 9.24 -4.54
N LEU A 3 29.69 9.49 -3.24
CA LEU A 3 30.19 8.57 -2.25
C LEU A 3 29.05 7.63 -1.85
N ALA A 4 28.79 6.62 -2.67
CA ALA A 4 28.19 5.40 -2.17
C ALA A 4 29.27 4.70 -1.33
N GLN A 5 29.17 4.80 -0.02
CA GLN A 5 30.17 4.25 0.92
C GLN A 5 30.14 2.71 0.99
N TYR A 6 29.14 2.07 0.41
CA TYR A 6 29.04 0.61 0.28
C TYR A 6 28.45 0.27 -1.09
N PRO A 7 29.00 -0.76 -1.79
CA PRO A 7 28.30 -1.29 -2.96
C PRO A 7 26.90 -1.77 -2.54
N GLU A 8 25.91 -1.59 -3.40
CA GLU A 8 24.57 -2.16 -3.20
C GLU A 8 24.71 -3.69 -3.14
N ILE A 9 24.82 -4.23 -1.93
CA ILE A 9 24.99 -5.68 -1.68
C ILE A 9 23.62 -6.36 -1.74
N ALA A 10 22.54 -5.63 -1.50
CA ALA A 10 21.20 -6.18 -1.56
C ALA A 10 20.69 -6.20 -3.02
N PRO A 11 20.25 -7.37 -3.51
CA PRO A 11 19.66 -7.44 -4.84
C PRO A 11 18.42 -6.55 -4.94
N PRO A 12 18.22 -5.88 -6.09
CA PRO A 12 17.05 -5.01 -6.29
C PRO A 12 15.76 -5.81 -6.24
N THR A 13 14.72 -5.25 -5.60
CA THR A 13 13.45 -5.92 -5.38
C THR A 13 12.26 -5.06 -5.79
N ILE A 14 11.19 -5.72 -6.27
CA ILE A 14 9.90 -5.11 -6.55
C ILE A 14 8.86 -5.79 -5.67
N SER A 15 8.06 -4.99 -4.98
CA SER A 15 6.95 -5.45 -4.15
C SER A 15 5.63 -5.25 -4.89
N ILE A 16 4.84 -6.32 -4.95
CA ILE A 16 3.48 -6.32 -5.45
C ILE A 16 2.56 -6.51 -4.26
N THR A 17 1.60 -5.62 -4.09
CA THR A 17 0.65 -5.65 -2.97
C THR A 17 -0.77 -5.66 -3.49
N ALA A 18 -1.56 -6.63 -3.04
CA ALA A 18 -2.97 -6.75 -3.37
C ALA A 18 -3.81 -6.88 -2.10
N SER A 19 -4.84 -6.05 -1.97
CA SER A 19 -5.76 -6.07 -0.83
C SER A 19 -7.01 -6.86 -1.17
N TYR A 20 -7.37 -7.82 -0.30
CA TYR A 20 -8.59 -8.61 -0.40
C TYR A 20 -9.30 -8.64 0.96
N PRO A 21 -10.04 -7.58 1.32
CA PRO A 21 -10.67 -7.46 2.64
C PRO A 21 -11.58 -8.64 2.96
N GLY A 22 -11.43 -9.19 4.16
CA GLY A 22 -12.23 -10.29 4.67
C GLY A 22 -11.81 -11.69 4.21
N ALA A 23 -10.88 -11.83 3.27
CA ALA A 23 -10.40 -13.13 2.83
C ALA A 23 -9.37 -13.72 3.81
N SER A 24 -9.39 -15.06 3.95
CA SER A 24 -8.40 -15.79 4.72
C SER A 24 -7.05 -15.84 4.00
N PRO A 25 -5.93 -16.05 4.72
CA PRO A 25 -4.61 -16.20 4.10
C PRO A 25 -4.56 -17.29 3.02
N ASP A 26 -5.21 -18.43 3.25
CA ASP A 26 -5.26 -19.54 2.30
C ASP A 26 -6.01 -19.16 1.02
N THR A 27 -7.17 -18.50 1.15
CA THR A 27 -7.92 -18.00 0.00
C THR A 27 -7.11 -17.01 -0.81
N ILE A 28 -6.37 -16.12 -0.14
CA ILE A 28 -5.51 -15.13 -0.80
C ILE A 28 -4.35 -15.80 -1.52
N ALA A 29 -3.72 -16.79 -0.88
CA ALA A 29 -2.62 -17.55 -1.48
C ALA A 29 -3.07 -18.25 -2.78
N GLU A 30 -4.23 -18.88 -2.78
CA GLU A 30 -4.74 -19.65 -3.92
C GLU A 30 -5.29 -18.76 -5.04
N THR A 31 -6.05 -17.71 -4.71
CA THR A 31 -6.79 -16.93 -5.72
C THR A 31 -6.06 -15.66 -6.18
N VAL A 32 -5.19 -15.09 -5.35
CA VAL A 32 -4.49 -13.84 -5.65
C VAL A 32 -3.02 -14.08 -5.87
N SER A 33 -2.30 -14.60 -4.86
CA SER A 33 -0.85 -14.75 -4.92
C SER A 33 -0.43 -15.71 -6.04
N SER A 34 -1.02 -16.90 -6.11
CA SER A 34 -0.73 -17.89 -7.15
C SER A 34 -1.02 -17.36 -8.57
N THR A 35 -2.11 -16.60 -8.74
CA THR A 35 -2.49 -16.03 -10.04
C THR A 35 -1.47 -14.98 -10.50
N ILE A 36 -1.01 -14.11 -9.59
CA ILE A 36 0.00 -13.09 -9.90
C ILE A 36 1.37 -13.75 -10.15
N GLU A 37 1.76 -14.71 -9.31
CA GLU A 37 3.03 -15.42 -9.46
C GLU A 37 3.15 -16.10 -10.81
N GLN A 38 2.10 -16.75 -11.28
CA GLN A 38 2.09 -17.44 -12.58
C GLN A 38 2.40 -16.49 -13.74
N GLU A 39 1.87 -15.27 -13.73
CA GLU A 39 2.10 -14.30 -14.79
C GLU A 39 3.44 -13.56 -14.64
N VAL A 40 3.86 -13.29 -13.41
CA VAL A 40 5.12 -12.60 -13.13
C VAL A 40 6.32 -13.51 -13.28
N ASN A 41 6.12 -14.82 -13.13
CA ASN A 41 7.19 -15.80 -13.30
C ASN A 41 7.82 -15.71 -14.69
N GLY A 42 9.16 -15.67 -14.74
CA GLY A 42 9.90 -15.56 -16.00
C GLY A 42 10.09 -14.12 -16.51
N VAL A 43 9.87 -13.11 -15.69
CA VAL A 43 10.31 -11.74 -15.99
C VAL A 43 11.82 -11.71 -16.12
N GLU A 44 12.33 -10.95 -17.10
CA GLU A 44 13.76 -10.86 -17.39
C GLU A 44 14.58 -10.43 -16.16
N ASN A 45 15.73 -11.06 -15.97
CA ASN A 45 16.65 -10.85 -14.84
C ASN A 45 16.08 -11.17 -13.45
N MET A 46 14.93 -11.83 -13.35
CA MET A 46 14.40 -12.31 -12.08
C MET A 46 15.24 -13.46 -11.54
N LEU A 47 15.59 -13.38 -10.24
CA LEU A 47 16.24 -14.47 -9.52
C LEU A 47 15.24 -15.42 -8.89
N TYR A 48 14.32 -14.86 -8.11
CA TYR A 48 13.26 -15.61 -7.43
C TYR A 48 12.09 -14.69 -7.05
N ILE A 49 10.97 -15.33 -6.74
CA ILE A 49 9.74 -14.71 -6.27
C ILE A 49 9.36 -15.31 -4.92
N GLN A 50 8.89 -14.48 -4.01
CA GLN A 50 8.40 -14.88 -2.69
C GLN A 50 7.06 -14.23 -2.44
N SER A 51 6.10 -14.99 -1.93
CA SER A 51 4.80 -14.45 -1.52
C SER A 51 4.53 -14.70 -0.04
N SER A 52 3.85 -13.74 0.56
CA SER A 52 3.32 -13.82 1.91
C SER A 52 1.87 -13.38 1.88
N SER A 53 0.99 -14.28 2.33
CA SER A 53 -0.44 -14.01 2.43
C SER A 53 -0.84 -13.92 3.90
N THR A 54 -1.42 -12.79 4.27
CA THR A 54 -1.99 -12.53 5.59
C THR A 54 -3.47 -12.27 5.47
N GLN A 55 -4.17 -12.06 6.56
CA GLN A 55 -5.60 -11.78 6.51
C GLN A 55 -5.87 -10.46 5.76
N GLY A 56 -6.54 -10.55 4.63
CA GLY A 56 -6.92 -9.39 3.82
C GLY A 56 -5.82 -8.82 2.93
N LEU A 57 -4.58 -9.39 2.92
CA LEU A 57 -3.45 -8.80 2.19
C LEU A 57 -2.55 -9.88 1.57
N ALA A 58 -2.28 -9.75 0.28
CA ALA A 58 -1.20 -10.44 -0.42
C ALA A 58 -0.02 -9.51 -0.61
N GLN A 59 1.17 -9.98 -0.30
CA GLN A 59 2.43 -9.31 -0.58
C GLN A 59 3.36 -10.25 -1.33
N ILE A 60 3.78 -9.86 -2.52
CA ILE A 60 4.65 -10.66 -3.38
C ILE A 60 5.91 -9.85 -3.65
N THR A 61 7.06 -10.42 -3.40
CA THR A 61 8.36 -9.77 -3.60
C THR A 61 9.10 -10.48 -4.72
N VAL A 62 9.45 -9.72 -5.75
CA VAL A 62 10.24 -10.19 -6.89
C VAL A 62 11.66 -9.68 -6.73
N THR A 63 12.62 -10.58 -6.69
CA THR A 63 14.04 -10.25 -6.53
C THR A 63 14.75 -10.40 -7.86
N PHE A 64 15.56 -9.40 -8.23
CA PHE A 64 16.27 -9.32 -9.49
C PHE A 64 17.79 -9.47 -9.31
N GLN A 65 18.47 -9.74 -10.40
CA GLN A 65 19.92 -9.77 -10.43
C GLN A 65 20.53 -8.40 -10.08
N PRO A 66 21.67 -8.36 -9.36
CA PRO A 66 22.37 -7.10 -9.12
C PRO A 66 22.69 -6.36 -10.42
N GLY A 67 22.46 -5.05 -10.44
CA GLY A 67 22.66 -4.23 -11.63
C GLY A 67 21.45 -4.17 -12.58
N THR A 68 20.34 -4.83 -12.26
CA THR A 68 19.08 -4.70 -13.02
C THR A 68 18.51 -3.29 -12.84
N ASP A 69 18.13 -2.67 -13.95
CA ASP A 69 17.39 -1.40 -13.93
C ASP A 69 16.00 -1.62 -13.34
N LEU A 70 15.78 -1.10 -12.12
CA LEU A 70 14.50 -1.23 -11.42
C LEU A 70 13.34 -0.49 -12.09
N ASP A 71 13.61 0.58 -12.85
CA ASP A 71 12.56 1.30 -13.58
C ASP A 71 12.02 0.44 -14.73
N ALA A 72 12.91 -0.15 -15.50
CA ALA A 72 12.55 -1.09 -16.55
C ALA A 72 11.88 -2.34 -15.99
N ALA A 73 12.43 -2.91 -14.91
CA ALA A 73 11.89 -4.10 -14.25
C ALA A 73 10.47 -3.85 -13.68
N GLN A 74 10.22 -2.67 -13.09
CA GLN A 74 8.90 -2.31 -12.60
C GLN A 74 7.86 -2.29 -13.71
N VAL A 75 8.19 -1.71 -14.87
CA VAL A 75 7.29 -1.68 -16.03
C VAL A 75 6.99 -3.11 -16.52
N LEU A 76 8.00 -3.97 -16.59
CA LEU A 76 7.81 -5.37 -16.99
C LEU A 76 6.91 -6.12 -15.99
N VAL A 77 7.14 -5.97 -14.70
CA VAL A 77 6.32 -6.59 -13.65
C VAL A 77 4.89 -6.05 -13.73
N GLN A 78 4.71 -4.74 -13.89
CA GLN A 78 3.38 -4.13 -13.99
C GLN A 78 2.61 -4.65 -15.22
N ASN A 79 3.26 -4.80 -16.36
CA ASN A 79 2.66 -5.39 -17.54
C ASN A 79 2.22 -6.84 -17.30
N ARG A 80 3.03 -7.64 -16.58
CA ARG A 80 2.67 -9.01 -16.23
C ARG A 80 1.52 -9.06 -15.24
N VAL A 81 1.51 -8.20 -14.23
CA VAL A 81 0.39 -8.08 -13.28
C VAL A 81 -0.91 -7.70 -13.99
N ALA A 82 -0.86 -6.80 -14.98
CA ALA A 82 -2.03 -6.44 -15.77
C ALA A 82 -2.64 -7.64 -16.53
N LEU A 83 -1.83 -8.63 -16.92
CA LEU A 83 -2.34 -9.87 -17.51
C LEU A 83 -3.02 -10.79 -16.47
N ALA A 84 -2.61 -10.71 -15.21
CA ALA A 84 -3.24 -11.44 -14.12
C ALA A 84 -4.59 -10.83 -13.68
N GLU A 85 -4.75 -9.51 -13.79
CA GLU A 85 -5.91 -8.77 -13.28
C GLU A 85 -7.28 -9.35 -13.66
N PRO A 86 -7.55 -9.76 -14.94
CA PRO A 86 -8.85 -10.32 -15.31
C PRO A 86 -9.21 -11.61 -14.56
N ARG A 87 -8.21 -12.32 -14.04
CA ARG A 87 -8.35 -13.59 -13.32
C ARG A 87 -8.47 -13.41 -11.80
N LEU A 88 -8.22 -12.19 -11.31
CA LEU A 88 -8.30 -11.86 -9.89
C LEU A 88 -9.76 -11.70 -9.43
N PRO A 89 -10.06 -11.95 -8.14
CA PRO A 89 -11.37 -11.66 -7.55
C PRO A 89 -11.78 -10.19 -7.78
N GLU A 90 -13.09 -9.96 -7.99
CA GLU A 90 -13.61 -8.64 -8.31
C GLU A 90 -13.25 -7.57 -7.27
N GLN A 91 -13.28 -7.92 -5.99
CA GLN A 91 -12.92 -7.01 -4.90
C GLN A 91 -11.46 -6.57 -4.98
N VAL A 92 -10.55 -7.46 -5.36
CA VAL A 92 -9.13 -7.14 -5.56
C VAL A 92 -8.96 -6.21 -6.76
N ARG A 93 -9.68 -6.46 -7.86
CA ARG A 93 -9.64 -5.63 -9.07
C ARG A 93 -10.16 -4.21 -8.82
N GLN A 94 -11.21 -4.07 -8.00
CA GLN A 94 -11.79 -2.75 -7.66
C GLN A 94 -10.83 -1.90 -6.82
N ILE A 95 -10.07 -2.51 -5.92
CA ILE A 95 -9.06 -1.83 -5.09
C ILE A 95 -7.79 -1.59 -5.90
N GLY A 96 -7.46 -2.50 -6.81
CA GLY A 96 -6.26 -2.49 -7.63
C GLY A 96 -5.06 -3.18 -6.98
N VAL A 97 -4.12 -3.58 -7.83
CA VAL A 97 -2.83 -4.17 -7.42
C VAL A 97 -1.75 -3.11 -7.54
N GLN A 98 -0.98 -2.94 -6.48
CA GLN A 98 0.11 -1.96 -6.43
C GLN A 98 1.44 -2.63 -6.70
N VAL A 99 2.24 -2.04 -7.58
CA VAL A 99 3.59 -2.51 -7.93
C VAL A 99 4.58 -1.39 -7.61
N ASN A 100 5.41 -1.61 -6.61
CA ASN A 100 6.35 -0.61 -6.13
C ASN A 100 7.78 -1.16 -6.09
N LYS A 101 8.76 -0.32 -6.39
CA LYS A 101 10.15 -0.63 -6.10
C LYS A 101 10.33 -0.71 -4.58
N GLN A 102 10.99 -1.76 -4.12
CA GLN A 102 11.35 -1.88 -2.73
C GLN A 102 12.79 -1.42 -2.56
N GLU A 103 12.95 -0.24 -2.00
CA GLU A 103 14.27 0.25 -1.62
C GLU A 103 14.72 -0.47 -0.35
N THR A 104 15.92 -1.05 -0.39
CA THR A 104 16.42 -1.95 0.66
C THR A 104 17.04 -1.22 1.85
N GLY A 105 16.94 0.10 1.93
CA GLY A 105 17.54 0.86 3.02
C GLY A 105 16.76 2.12 3.39
N PHE A 106 16.64 2.35 4.71
CA PHE A 106 16.21 3.66 5.18
C PHE A 106 17.40 4.63 5.07
N LEU A 107 17.23 5.71 4.32
CA LEU A 107 18.22 6.79 4.28
C LEU A 107 18.29 7.49 5.64
N MET A 108 17.15 7.69 6.27
CA MET A 108 17.03 8.38 7.54
C MET A 108 15.73 7.99 8.26
N ILE A 109 15.81 7.85 9.57
CA ILE A 109 14.64 7.68 10.45
C ILE A 109 14.49 8.98 11.23
N VAL A 110 13.30 9.59 11.16
CA VAL A 110 12.96 10.82 11.88
C VAL A 110 11.90 10.50 12.91
N ALA A 111 12.21 10.73 14.19
CA ALA A 111 11.25 10.62 15.27
C ALA A 111 10.54 11.97 15.47
N LEU A 112 9.21 11.95 15.45
CA LEU A 112 8.38 13.10 15.80
C LEU A 112 7.92 12.96 17.24
N THR A 113 8.22 13.97 18.04
CA THR A 113 7.83 14.05 19.45
C THR A 113 7.12 15.36 19.74
N THR A 114 6.26 15.37 20.74
CA THR A 114 5.64 16.59 21.27
C THR A 114 6.08 16.82 22.69
N THR A 115 6.29 18.09 23.05
CA THR A 115 6.53 18.52 24.44
C THR A 115 5.26 19.03 25.10
N ASP A 116 4.19 19.21 24.32
CA ASP A 116 2.88 19.66 24.81
C ASP A 116 2.04 18.45 25.19
N PRO A 117 1.67 18.27 26.47
CA PRO A 117 0.85 17.14 26.92
C PRO A 117 -0.60 17.17 26.38
N ALA A 118 -1.05 18.30 25.81
CA ALA A 118 -2.36 18.41 25.16
C ALA A 118 -2.39 17.80 23.77
N ILE A 119 -1.24 17.52 23.18
CA ILE A 119 -1.12 16.92 21.83
C ILE A 119 -0.88 15.42 21.98
N ASP A 120 -1.84 14.61 21.53
CA ASP A 120 -1.71 13.17 21.53
C ASP A 120 -0.91 12.64 20.33
N LEU A 121 -0.51 11.37 20.42
CA LEU A 121 0.24 10.70 19.36
C LEU A 121 -0.58 10.56 18.06
N ASP A 122 -1.89 10.48 18.17
CA ASP A 122 -2.78 10.38 17.00
C ASP A 122 -2.78 11.69 16.20
N TYR A 123 -2.76 12.83 16.89
CA TYR A 123 -2.59 14.13 16.23
C TYR A 123 -1.25 14.22 15.51
N VAL A 124 -0.15 13.83 16.17
CA VAL A 124 1.19 13.83 15.56
C VAL A 124 1.24 12.92 14.34
N GLY A 125 0.65 11.72 14.43
CA GLY A 125 0.54 10.79 13.32
C GLY A 125 -0.27 11.33 12.15
N ASN A 126 -1.40 11.96 12.42
CA ASN A 126 -2.22 12.61 11.39
C ASN A 126 -1.49 13.78 10.73
N TYR A 127 -0.80 14.62 11.50
CA TYR A 127 0.04 15.70 10.98
C TYR A 127 1.16 15.16 10.08
N ALA A 128 1.83 14.08 10.49
CA ALA A 128 2.85 13.44 9.70
C ALA A 128 2.30 12.95 8.34
N ASN A 129 1.12 12.32 8.34
CA ASN A 129 0.48 11.81 7.14
C ASN A 129 -0.06 12.91 6.21
N SER A 130 -0.69 13.95 6.77
CA SER A 130 -1.38 14.98 5.97
C SER A 130 -0.47 16.13 5.52
N ALA A 131 0.54 16.49 6.31
CA ALA A 131 1.37 17.67 6.05
C ALA A 131 2.83 17.35 5.72
N LEU A 132 3.46 16.41 6.46
CA LEU A 132 4.89 16.15 6.31
C LEU A 132 5.20 15.19 5.18
N ARG A 133 4.43 14.13 5.01
CA ARG A 133 4.66 13.11 4.01
C ARG A 133 4.82 13.69 2.60
N ASP A 134 3.88 14.52 2.19
CA ASP A 134 3.89 15.10 0.85
C ASP A 134 5.02 16.11 0.64
N ARG A 135 5.38 16.83 1.71
CA ARG A 135 6.52 17.76 1.66
C ARG A 135 7.85 17.02 1.50
N LEU A 136 8.01 15.92 2.22
CA LEU A 136 9.21 15.08 2.14
C LEU A 136 9.34 14.39 0.79
N LEU A 137 8.24 13.87 0.23
CA LEU A 137 8.21 13.24 -1.09
C LEU A 137 8.58 14.19 -2.23
N ARG A 138 8.41 15.50 -2.06
CA ARG A 138 8.79 16.52 -3.07
C ARG A 138 10.27 16.87 -3.03
N LEU A 139 11.01 16.43 -2.02
CA LEU A 139 12.45 16.69 -1.96
C LEU A 139 13.19 15.80 -2.98
N LYS A 140 14.12 16.43 -3.70
CA LYS A 140 14.94 15.70 -4.68
C LYS A 140 15.79 14.64 -3.97
N GLY A 141 15.68 13.39 -4.43
CA GLY A 141 16.43 12.26 -3.87
C GLY A 141 15.66 11.46 -2.81
N VAL A 142 14.41 11.83 -2.49
CA VAL A 142 13.53 11.04 -1.62
C VAL A 142 12.70 10.11 -2.49
N GLY A 143 12.95 8.80 -2.41
CA GLY A 143 12.21 7.77 -3.17
C GLY A 143 10.92 7.32 -2.48
N GLY A 144 10.86 7.42 -1.14
CA GLY A 144 9.69 6.99 -0.38
C GLY A 144 9.68 7.55 1.04
N VAL A 145 8.51 7.66 1.63
CA VAL A 145 8.31 8.07 3.04
C VAL A 145 7.33 7.09 3.68
N GLN A 146 7.81 6.37 4.69
CA GLN A 146 7.01 5.49 5.53
C GLN A 146 6.77 6.11 6.90
N ILE A 147 5.53 6.07 7.39
CA ILE A 147 5.15 6.59 8.71
C ILE A 147 4.74 5.40 9.58
N PHE A 148 5.41 5.28 10.73
CA PHE A 148 5.14 4.23 11.70
C PHE A 148 4.50 4.84 12.95
N GLY A 149 3.53 4.13 13.56
CA GLY A 149 2.93 4.50 14.83
C GLY A 149 1.88 5.60 14.78
N GLY A 150 1.53 6.12 13.60
CA GLY A 150 0.47 7.12 13.44
C GLY A 150 -0.75 6.53 12.73
N GLY A 151 -1.93 6.68 13.34
CA GLY A 151 -3.21 6.36 12.70
C GLY A 151 -3.73 7.52 11.85
N TYR A 152 -4.57 7.21 10.85
CA TYR A 152 -5.38 8.23 10.21
C TYR A 152 -6.62 8.50 11.06
N TYR A 153 -6.98 9.76 11.22
CA TYR A 153 -8.28 10.07 11.80
C TYR A 153 -9.38 9.48 10.93
N SER A 154 -10.27 8.73 11.56
CA SER A 154 -11.45 8.21 10.91
C SER A 154 -12.70 8.75 11.61
N MET A 155 -13.67 9.20 10.85
CA MET A 155 -14.97 9.59 11.38
C MET A 155 -15.86 8.36 11.47
N ARG A 156 -16.32 8.02 12.67
CA ARG A 156 -17.33 6.99 12.89
C ARG A 156 -18.67 7.67 13.03
N VAL A 157 -19.62 7.33 12.15
CA VAL A 157 -20.97 7.87 12.18
C VAL A 157 -21.89 6.79 12.72
N TRP A 158 -22.55 7.09 13.82
CA TRP A 158 -23.57 6.23 14.43
C TRP A 158 -24.94 6.72 14.01
N ILE A 159 -25.70 5.87 13.32
CA ILE A 159 -27.05 6.18 12.86
C ILE A 159 -28.04 5.64 13.90
N ASP A 160 -28.88 6.53 14.44
CA ASP A 160 -30.00 6.18 15.30
C ASP A 160 -31.10 5.56 14.44
N HIS A 161 -31.32 4.26 14.61
CA HIS A 161 -32.25 3.47 13.80
C HIS A 161 -33.68 3.96 13.92
N ASP A 162 -34.11 4.39 15.12
CA ASP A 162 -35.50 4.84 15.36
C ASP A 162 -35.75 6.18 14.67
N LYS A 163 -34.80 7.09 14.73
CA LYS A 163 -34.91 8.39 14.04
C LYS A 163 -34.76 8.26 12.52
N ALA A 164 -33.94 7.32 12.04
CA ALA A 164 -33.84 7.03 10.62
C ALA A 164 -35.15 6.44 10.07
N ALA A 165 -35.75 5.48 10.78
CA ALA A 165 -37.01 4.86 10.44
C ALA A 165 -38.15 5.88 10.45
N ALA A 166 -38.22 6.79 11.43
CA ALA A 166 -39.21 7.85 11.51
C ALA A 166 -39.17 8.85 10.33
N ARG A 167 -38.03 8.89 9.61
CA ARG A 167 -37.82 9.75 8.42
C ARG A 167 -37.78 8.97 7.11
N ASN A 168 -38.10 7.68 7.14
CA ASN A 168 -38.03 6.75 6.00
C ASN A 168 -36.65 6.74 5.33
N LEU A 169 -35.55 6.92 6.12
CA LEU A 169 -34.18 6.87 5.63
C LEU A 169 -33.63 5.46 5.76
N THR A 170 -33.14 4.91 4.67
CA THR A 170 -32.41 3.64 4.65
C THR A 170 -30.94 3.84 5.00
N ALA A 171 -30.27 2.78 5.46
CA ALA A 171 -28.83 2.81 5.71
C ALA A 171 -28.04 3.20 4.44
N THR A 172 -28.47 2.72 3.28
CA THR A 172 -27.86 3.00 1.98
C THR A 172 -27.95 4.48 1.59
N GLU A 173 -29.11 5.10 1.81
CA GLU A 173 -29.29 6.54 1.54
C GLU A 173 -28.46 7.40 2.50
N SER A 174 -28.35 7.01 3.76
CA SER A 174 -27.51 7.68 4.73
C SER A 174 -26.01 7.61 4.36
N VAL A 175 -25.55 6.46 3.87
CA VAL A 175 -24.18 6.28 3.35
C VAL A 175 -23.98 7.11 2.08
N ALA A 176 -24.92 7.11 1.16
CA ALA A 176 -24.84 7.91 -0.08
C ALA A 176 -24.79 9.42 0.23
N ALA A 177 -25.57 9.90 1.19
CA ALA A 177 -25.55 11.31 1.62
C ALA A 177 -24.19 11.69 2.25
N LEU A 178 -23.60 10.80 3.07
CA LEU A 178 -22.27 11.00 3.64
C LEU A 178 -21.18 11.03 2.56
N HIS A 179 -21.28 10.15 1.56
CA HIS A 179 -20.34 10.16 0.43
C HIS A 179 -20.46 11.42 -0.44
N SER A 180 -21.68 11.93 -0.66
CA SER A 180 -21.90 13.14 -1.46
C SER A 180 -21.43 14.42 -0.76
N GLN A 181 -21.38 14.42 0.57
CA GLN A 181 -20.90 15.54 1.39
C GLN A 181 -19.44 15.41 1.82
N LYS A 182 -18.71 14.45 1.28
CA LYS A 182 -17.28 14.35 1.49
C LYS A 182 -16.60 15.55 0.82
N VAL A 183 -16.63 16.66 1.52
CA VAL A 183 -15.84 17.85 1.18
C VAL A 183 -14.40 17.52 1.51
N HIS A 184 -13.55 17.77 0.55
CA HIS A 184 -12.10 17.56 0.56
C HIS A 184 -11.41 18.24 1.74
#